data_26cf5fef9920892b673dbf2c1e1d906c
#
_entry.id   26cf5fef9920892b673dbf2c1e1d906c
#
_cell.length_a   1.000
_cell.length_b   1.000
_cell.length_c   1.000
_cell.angle_alpha   90.00
_cell.angle_beta   90.00
_cell.angle_gamma   90.00
#
_symmetry.space_group_name_H-M   'P 1'
#
loop_
_entity.id
_entity.type
_entity.pdbx_description
1 polymer ?
#
loop_
_entity_poly.entity_id
_entity_poly.type
_entity_poly.pdbx_seq_one_letter_code
_entity_poly.pdbx_strand_id
1 'polypeptide(L)' 'TLEKLAGSIAYKVKKNKKPIYLEPMNPNERRIIHSALQRDPEVITKSEGKDPYRKVVVMLKK' A
#
# COMPACT_ATOMS: atom_id res chain seq x y z
N THR A 1 -4.93 8.90 -10.39
CA THR A 1 -4.36 7.60 -10.76
C THR A 1 -3.92 6.83 -9.53
N LEU A 2 -3.73 5.53 -9.69
CA LEU A 2 -3.30 4.69 -8.58
C LEU A 2 -1.89 5.04 -8.11
N GLU A 3 -1.05 5.49 -9.01
CA GLU A 3 0.31 5.88 -8.64
C GLU A 3 0.30 7.10 -7.72
N LYS A 4 -0.55 8.06 -8.00
CA LYS A 4 -0.68 9.23 -7.13
C LYS A 4 -1.26 8.84 -5.78
N LEU A 5 -2.21 7.92 -5.78
CA LEU A 5 -2.79 7.43 -4.54
C LEU A 5 -1.72 6.73 -3.69
N ALA A 6 -0.89 5.91 -4.33
CA ALA A 6 0.19 5.23 -3.64
C ALA A 6 1.16 6.22 -2.99
N GLY A 7 1.50 7.27 -3.72
CA GLY A 7 2.38 8.32 -3.20
C GLY A 7 1.79 9.03 -1.98
N SER A 8 0.50 9.35 -2.04
CA SER A 8 -0.18 9.98 -0.92
C SER A 8 -0.20 9.07 0.29
N ILE A 9 -0.46 7.80 0.07
CA ILE A 9 -0.51 6.82 1.16
C ILE A 9 0.87 6.67 1.79
N ALA A 10 1.92 6.58 0.98
CA ALA A 10 3.27 6.48 1.49
C ALA A 10 3.63 7.69 2.35
N TYR A 11 3.24 8.87 1.90
CA TYR A 11 3.48 10.09 2.66
C TYR A 11 2.78 10.04 4.02
N LYS A 12 1.51 9.63 4.02
CA LYS A 12 0.75 9.54 5.27
C LYS A 12 1.34 8.53 6.23
N VAL A 13 1.78 7.39 5.71
CA VAL A 13 2.41 6.36 6.54
C VAL A 13 3.68 6.91 7.18
N LYS A 14 4.50 7.60 6.41
CA LYS A 14 5.75 8.17 6.93
C LYS A 14 5.49 9.27 7.95
N LYS A 15 4.48 10.10 7.70
CA LYS A 15 4.16 11.19 8.59
C LYS A 15 3.57 10.70 9.91
N ASN A 16 2.62 9.78 9.84
CA ASN A 16 1.91 9.29 11.01
C ASN A 16 2.61 8.11 11.69
N LYS A 17 3.52 7.47 10.99
CA LYS A 17 4.24 6.29 11.49
C LYS A 17 3.31 5.17 11.91
N LYS A 18 2.20 5.02 11.20
CA LYS A 18 1.21 3.98 11.47
C LYS A 18 0.83 3.29 10.17
N PRO A 19 0.50 2.00 10.23
CA PRO A 19 0.08 1.29 9.03
C PRO A 19 -1.25 1.82 8.53
N ILE A 20 -1.42 1.82 7.22
CA ILE A 20 -2.65 2.24 6.57
C ILE A 20 -3.21 1.04 5.82
N TYR A 21 -4.48 0.75 6.08
CA TYR A 21 -5.17 -0.35 5.42
C TYR A 21 -5.97 0.20 4.24
N LEU A 22 -5.67 -0.31 3.07
CA LEU A 22 -6.38 0.10 1.86
C LEU A 22 -7.63 -0.75 1.67
N GLU A 23 -8.57 -0.21 0.89
CA GLU A 23 -9.75 -0.98 0.57
C GLU A 23 -9.40 -2.17 -0.31
N PRO A 24 -10.23 -3.23 -0.29
CA PRO A 24 -9.98 -4.37 -1.18
C PRO A 24 -9.97 -3.93 -2.63
N MET A 25 -9.06 -4.48 -3.41
CA MET A 25 -8.94 -4.14 -4.81
C MET A 25 -8.57 -5.39 -5.60
N ASN A 26 -8.78 -5.30 -6.92
CA ASN A 26 -8.47 -6.44 -7.78
C ASN A 26 -6.95 -6.65 -7.90
N PRO A 27 -6.53 -7.83 -8.37
CA PRO A 27 -5.10 -8.13 -8.44
C PRO A 27 -4.28 -7.13 -9.26
N ASN A 28 -4.84 -6.58 -10.33
CA ASN A 28 -4.13 -5.61 -11.15
C ASN A 28 -3.89 -4.32 -10.38
N GLU A 29 -4.88 -3.85 -9.64
CA GLU A 29 -4.75 -2.66 -8.84
C GLU A 29 -3.72 -2.84 -7.73
N ARG A 30 -3.76 -4.00 -7.07
CA ARG A 30 -2.78 -4.30 -6.03
C ARG A 30 -1.36 -4.30 -6.58
N ARG A 31 -1.18 -4.82 -7.78
CA ARG A 31 0.13 -4.86 -8.41
C ARG A 31 0.66 -3.45 -8.67
N ILE A 32 -0.20 -2.56 -9.16
CA ILE A 32 0.19 -1.18 -9.43
C ILE A 32 0.60 -0.47 -8.14
N ILE A 33 -0.19 -0.61 -7.09
CA ILE A 33 0.11 0.00 -5.80
C ILE A 33 1.42 -0.56 -5.24
N HIS A 34 1.55 -1.88 -5.25
CA HIS A 34 2.74 -2.54 -4.73
C HIS A 34 4.00 -2.07 -5.47
N SER A 35 3.93 -2.03 -6.80
CA SER A 35 5.06 -1.60 -7.62
C SER A 35 5.44 -0.15 -7.34
N ALA A 36 4.44 0.72 -7.24
CA ALA A 36 4.69 2.13 -6.96
C ALA A 36 5.33 2.32 -5.58
N LEU A 37 4.88 1.57 -4.58
CA LEU A 37 5.39 1.70 -3.22
C LEU A 37 6.74 1.01 -3.03
N GLN A 38 7.07 0.04 -3.87
CA GLN A 38 8.39 -0.59 -3.81
C GLN A 38 9.53 0.39 -4.08
N ARG A 39 9.22 1.46 -4.79
CA ARG A 39 10.23 2.48 -5.10
C ARG A 39 10.59 3.31 -3.87
N ASP A 40 9.77 3.26 -2.84
CA ASP A 40 10.03 4.01 -1.62
C ASP A 40 10.73 3.10 -0.61
N PRO A 41 11.98 3.42 -0.22
CA PRO A 41 12.73 2.55 0.68
C PRO A 41 12.24 2.61 2.12
N GLU A 42 11.38 3.55 2.44
CA GLU A 42 10.91 3.74 3.81
C GLU A 42 9.60 3.03 4.13
N VAL A 43 8.91 2.50 3.12
CA VAL A 43 7.64 1.83 3.34
C VAL A 43 7.67 0.43 2.74
N ILE A 44 6.84 -0.43 3.29
CA ILE A 44 6.64 -1.78 2.77
C ILE A 44 5.15 -2.02 2.60
N THR A 45 4.82 -2.95 1.73
CA THR A 45 3.44 -3.34 1.51
C THR A 45 3.25 -4.81 1.83
N LYS A 46 2.08 -5.15 2.34
CA LYS A 46 1.69 -6.53 2.59
C LYS A 46 0.25 -6.72 2.14
N SER A 47 -0.08 -7.95 1.79
CA SER A 47 -1.46 -8.31 1.48
C SER A 47 -2.02 -9.08 2.65
N GLU A 48 -3.21 -8.70 3.09
CA GLU A 48 -3.89 -9.38 4.17
C GLU A 48 -5.29 -9.79 3.75
N GLY A 49 -5.80 -10.84 4.36
CA GLY A 49 -7.12 -11.36 4.07
C GLY A 49 -7.09 -12.44 3.01
N LYS A 50 -8.26 -12.94 2.66
CA LYS A 50 -8.42 -13.98 1.65
C LYS A 50 -9.26 -13.45 0.51
N ASP A 51 -9.01 -13.92 -0.71
CA ASP A 51 -9.83 -13.56 -1.84
C ASP A 51 -11.29 -13.90 -1.54
N PRO A 52 -12.24 -13.12 -2.01
CA PRO A 52 -12.07 -11.93 -2.86
C PRO A 52 -11.83 -10.63 -2.07
N TYR A 53 -11.72 -10.68 -0.75
CA TYR A 53 -11.60 -9.48 0.09
C TYR A 53 -10.18 -9.18 0.53
N ARG A 54 -9.23 -9.60 -0.26
CA ARG A 54 -7.83 -9.34 0.03
C ARG A 54 -7.50 -7.86 -0.14
N LYS A 55 -6.81 -7.31 0.84
CA LYS A 55 -6.48 -5.88 0.83
C LYS A 55 -4.99 -5.67 1.05
N VAL A 56 -4.53 -4.49 0.68
CA VAL A 56 -3.14 -4.11 0.83
C VAL A 56 -2.98 -3.28 2.10
N VAL A 57 -1.95 -3.57 2.86
CA VAL A 57 -1.58 -2.79 4.04
C VAL A 57 -0.23 -2.15 3.77
N VAL A 58 -0.14 -0.86 3.98
CA VAL A 58 1.11 -0.11 3.80
C VAL A 58 1.62 0.31 5.17
N MET A 59 2.88 0.02 5.43
CA MET A 59 3.47 0.34 6.73
C MET A 59 4.91 0.79 6.56
N LEU A 60 5.47 1.39 7.61
CA LEU A 60 6.86 1.79 7.58
C LEU A 60 7.77 0.58 7.63
N LYS A 61 8.82 0.66 6.86
CA LYS A 61 9.87 -0.34 6.91
C LYS A 61 10.79 -0.01 8.09
N LYS A 62 10.97 -0.98 8.91
CA LYS A 62 11.87 -0.81 10.03
C LYS A 62 12.82 -1.92 10.15
#